data_a66ee2c9965becfe63987b4155513807
#
_entry.id   a66ee2c9965becfe63987b4155513807
#
_cell.length_a   1.000
_cell.length_b   1.000
_cell.length_c   1.000
_cell.angle_alpha   90.00
_cell.angle_beta   90.00
_cell.angle_gamma   90.00
#
_symmetry.space_group_name_H-M   'P 1'
#
loop_
_entity.id
_entity.type
_entity.pdbx_description
1 polymer ?
#
loop_
_entity_poly.entity_id
_entity_poly.type
_entity_poly.pdbx_seq_one_letter_code
_entity_poly.pdbx_strand_id
1 'polypeptide(L)'
;MKKMAVAGRAAQMFGQAARFAVTGGVVTAFGAAAYWVPATYFGVAPLLANFFGYVVAVVSGYGLHSRWSFKGYGRRDNVARTTSRFFIVSLASLALNSFFVWLLTGLLHGPTWWPVVTMLFVTPVLTFLLNRQWVFR
;
A
#
# COMPACT_ATOMS: atom_id res chain seq x y z
N MET A 1 -6.93 -36.87 7.10
CA MET A 1 -5.89 -36.04 7.73
C MET A 1 -5.32 -34.99 6.78
N LYS A 2 -4.92 -35.34 5.54
CA LYS A 2 -4.41 -34.36 4.58
C LYS A 2 -5.42 -33.27 4.23
N LYS A 3 -6.72 -33.59 4.13
CA LYS A 3 -7.77 -32.63 3.80
C LYS A 3 -7.97 -31.59 4.91
N MET A 4 -7.86 -32.01 6.17
CA MET A 4 -7.98 -31.08 7.32
C MET A 4 -6.78 -30.14 7.41
N ALA A 5 -5.56 -30.62 7.15
CA ALA A 5 -4.36 -29.78 7.14
C ALA A 5 -4.40 -28.75 6.00
N VAL A 6 -4.89 -29.17 4.82
CA VAL A 6 -5.03 -28.27 3.68
C VAL A 6 -6.10 -27.21 3.97
N ALA A 7 -7.24 -27.61 4.54
CA ALA A 7 -8.32 -26.68 4.91
C ALA A 7 -7.85 -25.69 5.98
N GLY A 8 -7.06 -26.14 6.96
CA GLY A 8 -6.49 -25.27 8.00
C GLY A 8 -5.51 -24.25 7.42
N ARG A 9 -4.65 -24.68 6.50
CA ARG A 9 -3.72 -23.79 5.80
C ARG A 9 -4.46 -22.76 4.96
N ALA A 10 -5.49 -23.21 4.22
CA ALA A 10 -6.31 -22.32 3.40
C ALA A 10 -6.99 -21.26 4.26
N ALA A 11 -7.55 -21.67 5.43
CA ALA A 11 -8.18 -20.74 6.36
C ALA A 11 -7.18 -19.71 6.91
N GLN A 12 -5.97 -20.16 7.26
CA GLN A 12 -4.91 -19.26 7.73
C GLN A 12 -4.47 -18.27 6.65
N MET A 13 -4.30 -18.75 5.42
CA MET A 13 -3.94 -17.90 4.28
C MET A 13 -5.03 -16.89 3.98
N PHE A 14 -6.28 -17.30 4.04
CA PHE A 14 -7.41 -16.40 3.81
C PHE A 14 -7.48 -15.33 4.91
N GLY A 15 -7.33 -15.71 6.17
CA GLY A 15 -7.33 -14.77 7.29
C GLY A 15 -6.20 -13.76 7.16
N GLN A 16 -5.01 -14.21 6.75
CA GLN A 16 -3.87 -13.33 6.55
C GLN A 16 -4.08 -12.39 5.36
N ALA A 17 -4.60 -12.89 4.26
CA ALA A 17 -4.92 -12.06 3.10
C ALA A 17 -5.97 -11.01 3.46
N ALA A 18 -6.98 -11.38 4.26
CA ALA A 18 -7.99 -10.45 4.73
C ALA A 18 -7.38 -9.37 5.62
N ARG A 19 -6.49 -9.73 6.54
CA ARG A 19 -5.77 -8.75 7.38
C ARG A 19 -4.91 -7.81 6.54
N PHE A 20 -4.21 -8.35 5.58
CA PHE A 20 -3.41 -7.54 4.64
C PHE A 20 -4.28 -6.57 3.87
N ALA A 21 -5.42 -7.03 3.35
CA ALA A 21 -6.33 -6.19 2.59
C ALA A 21 -6.93 -5.07 3.45
N VAL A 22 -7.33 -5.37 4.69
CA VAL A 22 -7.87 -4.38 5.62
C VAL A 22 -6.79 -3.35 5.97
N THR A 23 -5.59 -3.82 6.33
CA THR A 23 -4.47 -2.93 6.65
C THR A 23 -4.10 -2.07 5.46
N GLY A 24 -4.02 -2.67 4.27
CA GLY A 24 -3.72 -1.96 3.03
C GLY A 24 -4.76 -0.90 2.71
N GLY A 25 -6.05 -1.21 2.92
CA GLY A 25 -7.13 -0.25 2.73
C GLY A 25 -7.03 0.94 3.68
N VAL A 26 -6.76 0.67 4.96
CA VAL A 26 -6.58 1.73 5.98
C VAL A 26 -5.38 2.60 5.62
N VAL A 27 -4.24 2.00 5.31
CA VAL A 27 -3.01 2.71 4.95
C VAL A 27 -3.21 3.56 3.69
N THR A 28 -3.88 2.99 2.68
CA THR A 28 -4.19 3.70 1.43
C THR A 28 -5.09 4.90 1.71
N ALA A 29 -6.09 4.74 2.57
CA ALA A 29 -6.99 5.83 2.95
C ALA A 29 -6.21 6.95 3.66
N PHE A 30 -5.32 6.61 4.59
CA PHE A 30 -4.48 7.59 5.27
C PHE A 30 -3.55 8.32 4.29
N GLY A 31 -2.93 7.58 3.39
CA GLY A 31 -2.04 8.15 2.38
C GLY A 31 -2.78 9.07 1.42
N ALA A 32 -3.95 8.65 0.96
CA ALA A 32 -4.78 9.44 0.06
C ALA A 32 -5.26 10.73 0.75
N ALA A 33 -5.68 10.65 2.02
CA ALA A 33 -6.09 11.81 2.80
C ALA A 33 -4.91 12.76 3.02
N ALA A 34 -3.73 12.24 3.34
CA ALA A 34 -2.52 13.03 3.53
C ALA A 34 -2.05 13.70 2.23
N TYR A 35 -2.40 13.15 1.08
CA TYR A 35 -2.22 13.80 -0.21
C TYR A 35 -3.32 14.86 -0.45
N TRP A 36 -4.58 14.46 -0.31
CA TRP A 36 -5.72 15.26 -0.74
C TRP A 36 -5.91 16.52 0.08
N VAL A 37 -5.74 16.44 1.40
CA VAL A 37 -5.94 17.58 2.29
C VAL A 37 -4.93 18.70 2.03
N PRO A 38 -3.60 18.46 2.01
CA PRO A 38 -2.66 19.53 1.69
C PRO A 38 -2.82 20.08 0.28
N ALA A 39 -3.06 19.20 -0.71
CA ALA A 39 -3.20 19.61 -2.10
C ALA A 39 -4.46 20.45 -2.33
N THR A 40 -5.54 20.17 -1.60
CA THR A 40 -6.83 20.81 -1.82
C THR A 40 -7.01 22.05 -0.95
N TYR A 41 -6.64 21.96 0.34
CA TYR A 41 -6.97 23.01 1.31
C TYR A 41 -5.80 23.93 1.65
N PHE A 42 -4.57 23.48 1.48
CA PHE A 42 -3.38 24.24 1.87
C PHE A 42 -2.55 24.71 0.68
N GLY A 43 -3.02 24.49 -0.54
CA GLY A 43 -2.31 24.96 -1.73
C GLY A 43 -0.96 24.30 -1.96
N VAL A 44 -0.71 23.14 -1.37
CA VAL A 44 0.55 22.41 -1.56
C VAL A 44 0.57 21.84 -2.98
N ALA A 45 1.73 21.91 -3.66
CA ALA A 45 1.87 21.33 -4.99
C ALA A 45 1.50 19.85 -4.97
N PRO A 46 0.71 19.35 -5.95
CA PRO A 46 0.21 17.96 -5.91
C PRO A 46 1.31 16.91 -5.78
N LEU A 47 2.45 17.09 -6.45
CA LEU A 47 3.55 16.13 -6.34
C LEU A 47 4.18 16.13 -4.95
N LEU A 48 4.28 17.28 -4.31
CA LEU A 48 4.79 17.38 -2.95
C LEU A 48 3.78 16.77 -1.96
N ALA A 49 2.49 17.04 -2.16
CA ALA A 49 1.43 16.43 -1.34
C ALA A 49 1.42 14.91 -1.49
N ASN A 50 1.68 14.40 -2.70
CA ASN A 50 1.81 12.97 -2.95
C ASN A 50 2.97 12.36 -2.15
N PHE A 51 4.09 13.07 -2.05
CA PHE A 51 5.23 12.62 -1.23
C PHE A 51 4.85 12.52 0.25
N PHE A 52 4.12 13.52 0.78
CA PHE A 52 3.61 13.45 2.15
C PHE A 52 2.69 12.25 2.34
N GLY A 53 1.79 12.00 1.39
CA GLY A 53 0.91 10.83 1.42
C GLY A 53 1.72 9.53 1.46
N TYR A 54 2.78 9.46 0.67
CA TYR A 54 3.67 8.30 0.67
C TYR A 54 4.33 8.09 2.03
N VAL A 55 4.87 9.14 2.64
CA VAL A 55 5.52 9.03 3.96
C VAL A 55 4.52 8.53 5.01
N VAL A 56 3.33 9.10 5.04
CA VAL A 56 2.26 8.68 5.96
C VAL A 56 1.91 7.20 5.71
N ALA A 57 1.74 6.81 4.45
CA ALA A 57 1.41 5.44 4.08
C ALA A 57 2.51 4.46 4.49
N VAL A 58 3.78 4.80 4.26
CA VAL A 58 4.90 3.92 4.60
C VAL A 58 5.02 3.76 6.11
N VAL A 59 4.96 4.85 6.86
CA VAL A 59 5.08 4.79 8.34
C VAL A 59 3.90 4.01 8.93
N SER A 60 2.68 4.32 8.50
CA SER A 60 1.48 3.61 8.97
C SER A 60 1.50 2.15 8.53
N GLY A 61 1.87 1.90 7.28
CA GLY A 61 1.91 0.56 6.71
C GLY A 61 2.93 -0.32 7.40
N TYR A 62 4.13 0.20 7.61
CA TYR A 62 5.16 -0.57 8.31
C TYR A 62 4.72 -0.91 9.73
N GLY A 63 4.17 0.06 10.45
CA GLY A 63 3.69 -0.16 11.82
C GLY A 63 2.56 -1.18 11.90
N LEU A 64 1.54 -1.02 11.05
CA LEU A 64 0.37 -1.90 11.06
C LEU A 64 0.70 -3.29 10.53
N HIS A 65 1.44 -3.39 9.43
CA HIS A 65 1.80 -4.68 8.85
C HIS A 65 2.74 -5.47 9.77
N SER A 66 3.73 -4.83 10.38
CA SER A 66 4.66 -5.52 11.25
C SER A 66 4.00 -5.98 12.56
N ARG A 67 3.04 -5.20 13.08
CA ARG A 67 2.40 -5.51 14.37
C ARG A 67 1.20 -6.43 14.23
N TRP A 68 0.49 -6.38 13.11
CA TRP A 68 -0.78 -7.09 12.94
C TRP A 68 -0.77 -8.08 11.79
N SER A 69 -0.52 -7.62 10.55
CA SER A 69 -0.64 -8.49 9.36
C SER A 69 0.39 -9.62 9.36
N PHE A 70 1.60 -9.34 9.84
CA PHE A 70 2.70 -10.30 9.85
C PHE A 70 3.03 -10.82 11.24
N LYS A 71 2.14 -10.62 12.19
CA LYS A 71 2.31 -11.15 13.55
C LYS A 71 2.36 -12.67 13.51
N GLY A 72 3.42 -13.24 14.05
CA GLY A 72 3.65 -14.68 14.05
C GLY A 72 4.41 -15.20 12.83
N TYR A 73 4.83 -14.33 11.91
CA TYR A 73 5.71 -14.71 10.81
C TYR A 73 7.15 -14.69 11.27
N GLY A 74 7.57 -15.75 11.57
CA GLY A 74 8.68 -16.51 11.49
C GLY A 74 10.02 -15.90 11.86
N ARG A 75 11.00 -16.41 11.19
CA ARG A 75 12.42 -16.22 11.44
C ARG A 75 12.87 -14.81 11.06
N ARG A 76 13.85 -14.32 11.84
CA ARG A 76 14.44 -12.99 11.70
C ARG A 76 14.90 -12.66 10.26
N ASP A 77 15.45 -13.67 9.56
CA ASP A 77 15.94 -13.51 8.20
C ASP A 77 14.79 -13.27 7.21
N ASN A 78 13.67 -13.98 7.39
CA ASN A 78 12.48 -13.80 6.55
C ASN A 78 11.85 -12.44 6.76
N VAL A 79 11.88 -11.92 7.98
CA VAL A 79 11.33 -10.59 8.29
C VAL A 79 12.15 -9.50 7.59
N ALA A 80 13.48 -9.57 7.65
CA ALA A 80 14.35 -8.59 6.99
C ALA A 80 14.14 -8.60 5.47
N ARG A 81 14.06 -9.78 4.89
CA ARG A 81 13.83 -9.94 3.44
C ARG A 81 12.48 -9.40 3.02
N THR A 82 11.42 -9.73 3.76
CA THR A 82 10.07 -9.27 3.48
C THR A 82 9.97 -7.75 3.63
N THR A 83 10.59 -7.19 4.67
CA THR A 83 10.60 -5.75 4.90
C THR A 83 11.31 -5.01 3.76
N SER A 84 12.47 -5.50 3.32
CA SER A 84 13.22 -4.91 2.21
C SER A 84 12.39 -4.89 0.94
N ARG A 85 11.74 -6.00 0.61
CA ARG A 85 10.86 -6.10 -0.56
C ARG A 85 9.65 -5.19 -0.43
N PHE A 86 9.09 -5.08 0.77
CA PHE A 86 7.98 -4.17 1.03
C PHE A 86 8.37 -2.72 0.70
N PHE A 87 9.54 -2.27 1.14
CA PHE A 87 10.01 -0.93 0.82
C PHE A 87 10.22 -0.72 -0.67
N ILE A 88 10.75 -1.71 -1.38
CA ILE A 88 10.93 -1.61 -2.84
C ILE A 88 9.57 -1.48 -3.55
N VAL A 89 8.59 -2.28 -3.13
CA VAL A 89 7.23 -2.18 -3.68
C VAL A 89 6.61 -0.83 -3.32
N SER A 90 6.87 -0.30 -2.12
CA SER A 90 6.41 1.02 -1.72
C SER A 90 6.97 2.11 -2.62
N LEU A 91 8.26 2.02 -2.98
CA LEU A 91 8.87 2.97 -3.91
C LEU A 91 8.27 2.88 -5.30
N ALA A 92 7.95 1.66 -5.76
CA ALA A 92 7.24 1.47 -7.02
C ALA A 92 5.84 2.11 -6.96
N SER A 93 5.15 1.97 -5.84
CA SER A 93 3.85 2.62 -5.62
C SER A 93 3.96 4.14 -5.63
N LEU A 94 5.02 4.69 -5.00
CA LEU A 94 5.29 6.13 -5.04
C LEU A 94 5.48 6.62 -6.48
N ALA A 95 6.28 5.89 -7.26
CA ALA A 95 6.51 6.24 -8.67
C ALA A 95 5.21 6.21 -9.46
N LEU A 96 4.38 5.19 -9.25
CA LEU A 96 3.10 5.05 -9.92
C LEU A 96 2.13 6.16 -9.54
N ASN A 97 2.00 6.45 -8.24
CA ASN A 97 1.16 7.53 -7.76
C ASN A 97 1.64 8.89 -8.26
N SER A 98 2.96 9.11 -8.28
CA SER A 98 3.54 10.34 -8.80
C SER A 98 3.23 10.52 -10.28
N PHE A 99 3.29 9.43 -11.04
CA PHE A 99 2.93 9.45 -12.47
C PHE A 99 1.47 9.85 -12.65
N PHE A 100 0.54 9.25 -11.89
CA PHE A 100 -0.88 9.59 -12.00
C PHE A 100 -1.15 11.01 -11.52
N VAL A 101 -0.51 11.47 -10.45
CA VAL A 101 -0.66 12.85 -9.98
C VAL A 101 -0.20 13.81 -11.07
N TRP A 102 0.97 13.57 -11.64
CA TRP A 102 1.49 14.41 -12.72
C TRP A 102 0.57 14.40 -13.94
N LEU A 103 0.14 13.22 -14.36
CA LEU A 103 -0.72 13.06 -15.53
C LEU A 103 -2.06 13.77 -15.33
N LEU A 104 -2.72 13.53 -14.21
CA LEU A 104 -4.09 13.98 -13.99
C LEU A 104 -4.17 15.45 -13.58
N THR A 105 -3.23 15.93 -12.77
CA THR A 105 -3.26 17.32 -12.29
C THR A 105 -2.32 18.24 -13.10
N GLY A 106 -1.21 17.72 -13.59
CA GLY A 106 -0.24 18.50 -14.33
C GLY A 106 -0.53 18.59 -15.83
N LEU A 107 -0.65 17.43 -16.50
CA LEU A 107 -0.85 17.38 -17.95
C LEU A 107 -2.30 17.66 -18.33
N LEU A 108 -3.25 17.01 -17.66
CA LEU A 108 -4.68 17.15 -17.95
C LEU A 108 -5.34 18.30 -17.19
N HIS A 109 -4.62 18.94 -16.27
CA HIS A 109 -5.11 20.05 -15.45
C HIS A 109 -6.41 19.71 -14.71
N GLY A 110 -6.54 18.46 -14.28
CA GLY A 110 -7.70 17.99 -13.53
C GLY A 110 -7.67 18.41 -12.06
N PRO A 111 -8.78 18.27 -11.36
CA PRO A 111 -8.84 18.58 -9.93
C PRO A 111 -8.00 17.61 -9.10
N THR A 112 -7.63 18.03 -7.89
CA THR A 112 -6.75 17.25 -7.01
C THR A 112 -7.38 15.94 -6.52
N TRP A 113 -8.69 15.76 -6.64
CA TRP A 113 -9.35 14.52 -6.23
C TRP A 113 -9.21 13.39 -7.27
N TRP A 114 -8.86 13.71 -8.52
CA TRP A 114 -8.68 12.67 -9.55
C TRP A 114 -7.62 11.64 -9.18
N PRO A 115 -6.41 12.04 -8.71
CA PRO A 115 -5.43 11.06 -8.27
C PRO A 115 -5.89 10.20 -7.09
N VAL A 116 -6.79 10.69 -6.25
CA VAL A 116 -7.34 9.90 -5.15
C VAL A 116 -8.02 8.65 -5.68
N VAL A 117 -8.75 8.74 -6.78
CA VAL A 117 -9.41 7.58 -7.40
C VAL A 117 -8.37 6.54 -7.83
N THR A 118 -7.28 6.95 -8.48
CA THR A 118 -6.22 6.02 -8.86
C THR A 118 -5.50 5.43 -7.65
N MET A 119 -5.29 6.23 -6.61
CA MET A 119 -4.67 5.76 -5.37
C MET A 119 -5.50 4.70 -4.66
N LEU A 120 -6.83 4.84 -4.70
CA LEU A 120 -7.73 3.91 -4.00
C LEU A 120 -8.01 2.63 -4.79
N PHE A 121 -7.97 2.66 -6.11
CA PHE A 121 -8.39 1.53 -6.95
C PHE A 121 -7.26 0.94 -7.77
N VAL A 122 -6.49 1.75 -8.47
CA VAL A 122 -5.45 1.24 -9.40
C VAL A 122 -4.21 0.81 -8.64
N THR A 123 -3.68 1.67 -7.78
CA THR A 123 -2.43 1.40 -7.05
C THR A 123 -2.54 0.19 -6.12
N PRO A 124 -3.61 0.01 -5.32
CA PRO A 124 -3.74 -1.17 -4.49
C PRO A 124 -3.77 -2.48 -5.27
N VAL A 125 -4.42 -2.50 -6.43
CA VAL A 125 -4.47 -3.70 -7.28
C VAL A 125 -3.07 -4.06 -7.78
N LEU A 126 -2.33 -3.07 -8.31
CA LEU A 126 -0.98 -3.32 -8.81
C LEU A 126 -0.02 -3.68 -7.67
N THR A 127 -0.14 -3.01 -6.53
CA THR A 127 0.67 -3.33 -5.35
C THR A 127 0.38 -4.74 -4.85
N PHE A 128 -0.89 -5.14 -4.81
CA PHE A 128 -1.27 -6.50 -4.42
C PHE A 128 -0.65 -7.53 -5.35
N LEU A 129 -0.71 -7.30 -6.65
CA LEU A 129 -0.13 -8.23 -7.63
C LEU A 129 1.38 -8.35 -7.46
N LEU A 130 2.08 -7.23 -7.26
CA LEU A 130 3.52 -7.22 -7.02
C LEU A 130 3.87 -7.95 -5.72
N ASN A 131 3.12 -7.73 -4.66
CA ASN A 131 3.34 -8.41 -3.39
C ASN A 131 3.12 -9.90 -3.52
N ARG A 132 2.06 -10.31 -4.19
CA ARG A 132 1.74 -11.72 -4.39
C ARG A 132 2.83 -12.44 -5.20
N GLN A 133 3.33 -11.80 -6.24
CA GLN A 133 4.29 -12.43 -7.15
C GLN A 133 5.72 -12.38 -6.64
N TRP A 134 6.05 -11.43 -5.79
CA TRP A 134 7.44 -11.18 -5.42
C TRP A 134 7.69 -11.14 -3.90
N VAL A 135 6.97 -10.31 -3.15
CA VAL A 135 7.28 -10.07 -1.73
C VAL A 135 7.04 -11.32 -0.89
N PHE A 136 5.95 -12.04 -1.16
CA PHE A 136 5.52 -13.21 -0.38
C PHE A 136 5.85 -14.53 -1.05
N ARG A 137 6.72 -14.53 -2.03
CA ARG A 137 7.14 -15.74 -2.74
C ARG A 137 8.35 -16.47 -2.07
#